data_27278d3539d13ca902fb48c9bdbe789e
#
_entry.id   27278d3539d13ca902fb48c9bdbe789e
#
_cell.length_a   1.000
_cell.length_b   1.000
_cell.length_c   1.000
_cell.angle_alpha   90.00
_cell.angle_beta   90.00
_cell.angle_gamma   90.00
#
_symmetry.space_group_name_H-M   'P 1'
#
loop_
_entity.id
_entity.type
_entity.pdbx_description
1 polymer ?
#
loop_
_entity_poly.entity_id
_entity_poly.type
_entity_poly.pdbx_seq_one_letter_code
_entity_poly.pdbx_strand_id
1 'polypeptide(L)'
;WTTNAQKKQIPFATSVAINNTLFDLKKEMAKQMDKKLDRPTPFTKRGFFINKAKKNLLVGVLLMKDIVANYMQFQIEGGTRTTGKQIPVPYKPNARLNKFGNIIGKKTGLIKKNTQFIGNVSGTEGVYERTKDGLKLIIGFERSVTYRPRFPFYVIAEKFSNAVFDKKFAKALCDEIVDAIKEFQELYSDELYYIASRFCNR
;
A
#
# COMPACT_ATOMS: atom_id res chain seq x y z
N TRP A 1 -21.53 -4.21 -34.95
CA TRP A 1 -21.17 -4.97 -33.74
C TRP A 1 -19.71 -4.73 -33.34
N THR A 2 -18.79 -4.90 -34.28
CA THR A 2 -17.34 -4.66 -34.05
C THR A 2 -17.00 -3.25 -33.53
N THR A 3 -17.69 -2.21 -33.98
CA THR A 3 -17.47 -0.82 -33.54
C THR A 3 -17.90 -0.55 -32.11
N ASN A 4 -18.93 -1.19 -31.60
CA ASN A 4 -19.36 -1.05 -30.20
C ASN A 4 -18.43 -1.82 -29.26
N ALA A 5 -18.03 -3.04 -29.64
CA ALA A 5 -17.06 -3.83 -28.86
C ALA A 5 -15.72 -3.08 -28.71
N GLN A 6 -15.16 -2.57 -29.80
CA GLN A 6 -13.90 -1.85 -29.78
C GLN A 6 -13.97 -0.52 -28.98
N LYS A 7 -15.08 0.22 -29.10
CA LYS A 7 -15.20 1.56 -28.51
C LYS A 7 -15.68 1.55 -27.06
N LYS A 8 -16.39 0.53 -26.62
CA LYS A 8 -17.02 0.51 -25.28
C LYS A 8 -16.58 -0.68 -24.43
N GLN A 9 -16.66 -1.91 -24.95
CA GLN A 9 -16.45 -3.13 -24.17
C GLN A 9 -14.97 -3.38 -23.85
N ILE A 10 -14.07 -3.28 -24.86
CA ILE A 10 -12.64 -3.49 -24.62
C ILE A 10 -12.05 -2.44 -23.64
N PRO A 11 -12.30 -1.13 -23.80
CA PRO A 11 -11.84 -0.16 -22.81
C PRO A 11 -12.40 -0.38 -21.40
N PHE A 12 -13.66 -0.82 -21.31
CA PHE A 12 -14.27 -1.14 -20.02
C PHE A 12 -13.59 -2.36 -19.39
N ALA A 13 -13.51 -3.49 -20.09
CA ALA A 13 -12.82 -4.70 -19.63
C ALA A 13 -11.37 -4.40 -19.22
N THR A 14 -10.65 -3.58 -19.99
CA THR A 14 -9.30 -3.15 -19.68
C THR A 14 -9.26 -2.35 -18.37
N SER A 15 -10.17 -1.41 -18.17
CA SER A 15 -10.24 -0.62 -16.94
C SER A 15 -10.53 -1.49 -15.71
N VAL A 16 -11.40 -2.49 -15.85
CA VAL A 16 -11.72 -3.48 -14.81
C VAL A 16 -10.49 -4.33 -14.48
N ALA A 17 -9.78 -4.82 -15.49
CA ALA A 17 -8.57 -5.61 -15.32
C ALA A 17 -7.47 -4.82 -14.57
N ILE A 18 -7.22 -3.57 -14.98
CA ILE A 18 -6.26 -2.68 -14.31
C ILE A 18 -6.65 -2.50 -12.83
N ASN A 19 -7.91 -2.19 -12.57
CA ASN A 19 -8.37 -1.93 -11.22
C ASN A 19 -8.27 -3.19 -10.33
N ASN A 20 -8.66 -4.35 -10.84
CA ASN A 20 -8.54 -5.62 -10.13
C ASN A 20 -7.08 -5.98 -9.85
N THR A 21 -6.17 -5.73 -10.80
CA THR A 21 -4.72 -5.90 -10.60
C THR A 21 -4.21 -4.98 -9.50
N LEU A 22 -4.61 -3.72 -9.48
CA LEU A 22 -4.20 -2.76 -8.45
C LEU A 22 -4.73 -3.12 -7.06
N PHE A 23 -5.97 -3.64 -6.96
CA PHE A 23 -6.51 -4.11 -5.69
C PHE A 23 -5.73 -5.30 -5.13
N ASP A 24 -5.38 -6.25 -5.98
CA ASP A 24 -4.60 -7.41 -5.56
C ASP A 24 -3.13 -7.02 -5.28
N LEU A 25 -2.55 -6.12 -6.07
CA LEU A 25 -1.22 -5.54 -5.80
C LEU A 25 -1.19 -4.83 -4.44
N LYS A 26 -2.21 -4.05 -4.11
CA LYS A 26 -2.32 -3.41 -2.79
C LYS A 26 -2.28 -4.42 -1.64
N LYS A 27 -2.99 -5.54 -1.78
CA LYS A 27 -2.97 -6.64 -0.79
C LYS A 27 -1.60 -7.30 -0.72
N GLU A 28 -0.98 -7.54 -1.88
CA GLU A 28 0.36 -8.13 -1.95
C GLU A 28 1.41 -7.21 -1.33
N MET A 29 1.36 -5.90 -1.57
CA MET A 29 2.24 -4.93 -0.93
C MET A 29 2.17 -4.99 0.61
N ALA A 30 0.98 -5.13 1.17
CA ALA A 30 0.82 -5.28 2.62
C ALA A 30 1.47 -6.58 3.14
N LYS A 31 1.35 -7.70 2.41
CA LYS A 31 2.01 -8.97 2.74
C LYS A 31 3.54 -8.88 2.62
N GLN A 32 4.02 -8.20 1.59
CA GLN A 32 5.46 -8.00 1.38
C GLN A 32 6.06 -7.08 2.44
N MET A 33 5.31 -6.10 2.96
CA MET A 33 5.73 -5.33 4.12
C MET A 33 5.97 -6.21 5.35
N ASP A 34 5.09 -7.17 5.62
CA ASP A 34 5.26 -8.10 6.75
C ASP A 34 6.51 -8.99 6.61
N LYS A 35 6.89 -9.31 5.37
CA LYS A 35 8.09 -10.13 5.07
C LYS A 35 9.41 -9.35 5.09
N LYS A 36 9.37 -8.09 4.67
CA LYS A 36 10.58 -7.28 4.41
C LYS A 36 10.89 -6.27 5.51
N LEU A 37 9.89 -5.83 6.27
CA LEU A 37 10.04 -4.84 7.33
C LEU A 37 9.90 -5.49 8.71
N ASP A 38 10.63 -4.97 9.69
CA ASP A 38 10.50 -5.43 11.08
C ASP A 38 9.20 -4.89 11.68
N ARG A 39 8.23 -5.76 11.88
CA ARG A 39 6.97 -5.50 12.58
C ARG A 39 6.25 -4.22 12.11
N PRO A 40 5.88 -4.08 10.82
CA PRO A 40 5.21 -2.90 10.32
C PRO A 40 3.86 -2.69 11.00
N THR A 41 3.54 -1.43 11.29
CA THR A 41 2.27 -1.11 11.94
C THR A 41 1.09 -1.30 10.98
N PRO A 42 -0.13 -1.57 11.49
CA PRO A 42 -1.33 -1.59 10.65
C PRO A 42 -1.57 -0.28 9.90
N PHE A 43 -1.14 0.85 10.48
CA PHE A 43 -1.20 2.16 9.84
C PHE A 43 -0.31 2.19 8.58
N THR A 44 0.93 1.71 8.67
CA THR A 44 1.86 1.63 7.54
C THR A 44 1.30 0.73 6.43
N LYS A 45 0.80 -0.45 6.77
CA LYS A 45 0.23 -1.40 5.81
C LYS A 45 -1.00 -0.86 5.07
N ARG A 46 -1.81 -0.03 5.72
CA ARG A 46 -2.99 0.64 5.13
C ARG A 46 -2.65 1.96 4.44
N GLY A 47 -1.38 2.30 4.35
CA GLY A 47 -0.90 3.55 3.74
C GLY A 47 -1.07 3.63 2.23
N PHE A 48 -1.46 2.57 1.54
CA PHE A 48 -1.69 2.57 0.10
C PHE A 48 -3.11 2.99 -0.27
N PHE A 49 -3.24 3.79 -1.31
CA PHE A 49 -4.52 4.06 -1.96
C PHE A 49 -4.39 3.87 -3.48
N ILE A 50 -5.54 3.67 -4.14
CA ILE A 50 -5.64 3.40 -5.57
C ILE A 50 -6.37 4.55 -6.22
N ASN A 51 -5.75 5.14 -7.22
CA ASN A 51 -6.44 5.95 -8.20
C ASN A 51 -6.85 5.04 -9.36
N LYS A 52 -8.17 4.85 -9.52
CA LYS A 52 -8.71 3.84 -10.42
C LYS A 52 -8.63 4.29 -11.88
N ALA A 53 -8.33 3.34 -12.76
CA ALA A 53 -8.50 3.50 -14.19
C ALA A 53 -9.98 3.65 -14.54
N LYS A 54 -10.26 4.46 -15.56
CA LYS A 54 -11.60 4.64 -16.15
C LYS A 54 -11.55 4.24 -17.61
N LYS A 55 -12.71 3.88 -18.19
CA LYS A 55 -12.80 3.53 -19.63
C LYS A 55 -12.24 4.58 -20.59
N ASN A 56 -12.27 5.85 -20.19
CA ASN A 56 -11.76 6.98 -20.99
C ASN A 56 -10.28 7.28 -20.68
N LEU A 57 -9.74 6.73 -19.59
CA LEU A 57 -8.36 6.89 -19.15
C LEU A 57 -7.88 5.57 -18.55
N LEU A 58 -7.24 4.75 -19.38
CA LEU A 58 -6.78 3.41 -19.02
C LEU A 58 -5.46 3.44 -18.22
N VAL A 59 -5.41 4.35 -17.25
CA VAL A 59 -4.28 4.52 -16.34
C VAL A 59 -4.80 4.37 -14.91
N GLY A 60 -4.31 3.37 -14.21
CA GLY A 60 -4.55 3.18 -12.79
C GLY A 60 -3.24 3.30 -12.02
N VAL A 61 -3.27 3.88 -10.84
CA VAL A 61 -2.07 4.15 -10.04
C VAL A 61 -2.24 3.67 -8.62
N LEU A 62 -1.25 2.92 -8.10
CA LEU A 62 -1.12 2.62 -6.68
C LEU A 62 -0.19 3.66 -6.05
N LEU A 63 -0.72 4.42 -5.13
CA LEU A 63 -0.01 5.51 -4.45
C LEU A 63 0.12 5.21 -2.96
N MET A 64 1.12 5.82 -2.34
CA MET A 64 1.28 5.82 -0.89
C MET A 64 0.84 7.18 -0.34
N LYS A 65 0.09 7.18 0.76
CA LYS A 65 -0.32 8.41 1.44
C LYS A 65 0.91 9.18 1.93
N ASP A 66 0.92 10.50 1.77
CA ASP A 66 2.09 11.35 2.06
C ASP A 66 2.68 11.13 3.46
N ILE A 67 1.83 11.00 4.45
CA ILE A 67 2.23 10.72 5.84
C ILE A 67 3.04 9.42 5.95
N VAL A 68 2.72 8.39 5.14
CA VAL A 68 3.42 7.10 5.11
C VAL A 68 4.62 7.20 4.19
N ALA A 69 4.48 7.84 3.04
CA ALA A 69 5.54 8.05 2.05
C ALA A 69 6.76 8.76 2.66
N ASN A 70 6.54 9.77 3.51
CA ASN A 70 7.58 10.56 4.16
C ASN A 70 8.60 9.75 4.98
N TYR A 71 8.23 8.58 5.48
CA TYR A 71 9.19 7.70 6.18
C TYR A 71 9.48 6.42 5.41
N MET A 72 8.57 5.97 4.57
CA MET A 72 8.75 4.76 3.77
C MET A 72 9.73 4.98 2.60
N GLN A 73 9.89 6.19 2.08
CA GLN A 73 10.90 6.50 1.06
C GLN A 73 12.29 6.02 1.48
N PHE A 74 12.67 6.20 2.75
CA PHE A 74 13.96 5.71 3.26
C PHE A 74 14.06 4.19 3.32
N GLN A 75 12.93 3.48 3.39
CA GLN A 75 12.91 2.01 3.31
C GLN A 75 12.92 1.51 1.86
N ILE A 76 12.46 2.33 0.91
CA ILE A 76 12.38 2.02 -0.52
C ILE A 76 13.70 2.37 -1.22
N GLU A 77 14.18 3.59 -1.02
CA GLU A 77 15.33 4.18 -1.74
C GLU A 77 16.60 4.20 -0.89
N GLY A 78 16.45 4.10 0.42
CA GLY A 78 17.56 4.34 1.35
C GLY A 78 17.82 5.83 1.55
N GLY A 79 19.03 6.15 2.00
CA GLY A 79 19.48 7.52 2.17
C GLY A 79 19.50 8.00 3.61
N THR A 80 19.90 9.25 3.81
CA THR A 80 20.05 9.85 5.13
C THR A 80 18.87 10.76 5.44
N ARG A 81 18.16 10.41 6.51
CA ARG A 81 17.12 11.26 7.07
C ARG A 81 17.74 12.30 7.98
N THR A 82 17.68 13.55 7.56
CA THR A 82 18.05 14.71 8.38
C THR A 82 16.77 15.48 8.68
N THR A 83 16.51 15.74 9.93
CA THR A 83 15.41 16.61 10.36
C THR A 83 16.03 17.78 11.10
N GLY A 84 15.50 18.99 10.96
CA GLY A 84 15.94 20.15 11.76
C GLY A 84 15.73 19.96 13.28
N LYS A 85 15.16 18.81 13.67
CA LYS A 85 14.95 18.35 15.05
C LYS A 85 15.66 17.03 15.25
N GLN A 86 16.10 16.79 16.48
CA GLN A 86 16.72 15.52 16.86
C GLN A 86 15.78 14.33 16.67
N ILE A 87 16.32 13.24 16.15
CA ILE A 87 15.61 11.97 15.91
C ILE A 87 15.83 11.09 17.13
N PRO A 88 14.78 10.72 17.89
CA PRO A 88 14.90 9.80 19.00
C PRO A 88 15.14 8.37 18.49
N VAL A 89 16.29 7.80 18.81
CA VAL A 89 16.69 6.44 18.47
C VAL A 89 16.71 5.57 19.74
N PRO A 90 15.92 4.49 19.81
CA PRO A 90 15.92 3.64 20.99
C PRO A 90 17.23 2.86 21.11
N TYR A 91 17.84 2.90 22.29
CA TYR A 91 19.03 2.12 22.60
C TYR A 91 18.64 0.74 23.13
N LYS A 92 18.82 -0.27 22.29
CA LYS A 92 18.57 -1.67 22.68
C LYS A 92 19.74 -2.18 23.56
N PRO A 93 19.47 -2.92 24.63
CA PRO A 93 18.19 -3.51 25.11
C PRO A 93 17.42 -2.61 26.10
N ASN A 94 17.88 -1.42 26.40
CA ASN A 94 17.38 -0.61 27.54
C ASN A 94 16.03 0.05 27.26
N ALA A 95 15.74 0.41 25.98
CA ALA A 95 14.50 1.10 25.63
C ALA A 95 13.29 0.17 25.65
N ARG A 96 12.20 0.62 26.32
CA ARG A 96 10.91 -0.05 26.21
C ARG A 96 10.22 0.29 24.88
N LEU A 97 9.98 -0.74 24.10
CA LEU A 97 9.32 -0.62 22.80
C LEU A 97 7.94 -1.31 22.85
N ASN A 98 7.03 -0.82 22.02
CA ASN A 98 5.76 -1.50 21.81
C ASN A 98 5.95 -2.77 20.94
N LYS A 99 4.87 -3.53 20.72
CA LYS A 99 4.91 -4.73 19.89
C LYS A 99 5.41 -4.51 18.45
N PHE A 100 5.38 -3.28 17.98
CA PHE A 100 5.86 -2.88 16.65
C PHE A 100 7.30 -2.34 16.66
N GLY A 101 7.98 -2.34 17.78
CA GLY A 101 9.34 -1.81 17.89
C GLY A 101 9.44 -0.29 18.00
N ASN A 102 8.32 0.41 18.18
CA ASN A 102 8.29 1.86 18.35
C ASN A 102 8.44 2.25 19.83
N ILE A 103 9.07 3.39 20.08
CA ILE A 103 9.18 3.99 21.42
C ILE A 103 7.77 4.23 21.97
N ILE A 104 7.52 3.77 23.20
CA ILE A 104 6.25 3.97 23.88
C ILE A 104 6.20 5.39 24.44
N GLY A 105 5.25 6.21 24.00
CA GLY A 105 4.95 7.54 24.53
C GLY A 105 4.81 8.60 23.44
N LYS A 106 4.18 9.72 23.82
CA LYS A 106 4.13 10.94 23.00
C LYS A 106 5.45 11.69 23.11
N LYS A 107 5.75 12.61 22.18
CA LYS A 107 6.99 13.41 22.16
C LYS A 107 7.32 14.10 23.51
N THR A 108 6.30 14.47 24.27
CA THR A 108 6.41 15.07 25.62
C THR A 108 6.58 14.06 26.75
N GLY A 109 6.50 12.74 26.46
CA GLY A 109 6.53 11.66 27.44
C GLY A 109 7.64 10.66 27.22
N LEU A 110 8.81 11.09 26.76
CA LEU A 110 10.00 10.23 26.66
C LEU A 110 10.53 9.82 28.04
N ILE A 111 10.36 10.69 29.02
CA ILE A 111 10.65 10.40 30.44
C ILE A 111 9.44 9.69 31.03
N LYS A 112 9.67 8.50 31.57
CA LYS A 112 8.60 7.62 32.13
C LYS A 112 8.71 7.40 33.60
N LYS A 113 9.85 7.68 34.19
CA LYS A 113 10.15 7.44 35.60
C LYS A 113 10.91 8.63 36.18
N ASN A 114 10.76 8.85 37.48
CA ASN A 114 11.51 9.89 38.18
C ASN A 114 13.03 9.68 38.15
N THR A 115 13.47 8.44 37.86
CA THR A 115 14.89 8.10 37.68
C THR A 115 15.44 8.48 36.30
N GLN A 116 14.57 8.89 35.36
CA GLN A 116 14.94 9.23 34.00
C GLN A 116 15.06 10.73 33.82
N PHE A 117 16.03 11.16 33.02
CA PHE A 117 16.27 12.56 32.70
C PHE A 117 16.80 12.70 31.27
N ILE A 118 16.64 13.89 30.69
CA ILE A 118 17.29 14.26 29.41
C ILE A 118 18.59 14.96 29.75
N GLY A 119 19.67 14.55 29.09
CA GLY A 119 21.00 15.16 29.30
C GLY A 119 22.00 14.75 28.23
N ASN A 120 23.16 15.36 28.32
CA ASN A 120 24.32 15.02 27.50
C ASN A 120 25.37 14.35 28.43
N VAL A 121 25.70 13.10 28.13
CA VAL A 121 26.69 12.34 28.88
C VAL A 121 27.77 11.86 27.90
N SER A 122 29.01 12.27 28.13
CA SER A 122 30.15 11.91 27.29
C SER A 122 29.93 12.22 25.79
N GLY A 123 29.28 13.37 25.48
CA GLY A 123 29.01 13.80 24.10
C GLY A 123 27.75 13.20 23.46
N THR A 124 27.09 12.30 24.15
CA THR A 124 25.82 11.69 23.64
C THR A 124 24.63 12.34 24.31
N GLU A 125 23.79 13.02 23.52
CA GLU A 125 22.55 13.60 24.00
C GLU A 125 21.41 12.56 23.94
N GLY A 126 20.60 12.48 25.02
CA GLY A 126 19.56 11.45 25.08
C GLY A 126 18.81 11.41 26.39
N VAL A 127 17.96 10.39 26.51
CA VAL A 127 17.27 10.03 27.76
C VAL A 127 18.07 8.98 28.49
N TYR A 128 18.46 9.32 29.72
CA TYR A 128 19.22 8.45 30.62
C TYR A 128 18.37 8.00 31.80
N GLU A 129 18.64 6.81 32.31
CA GLU A 129 18.07 6.28 33.57
C GLU A 129 19.20 6.11 34.62
N ARG A 130 18.98 6.66 35.80
CA ARG A 130 19.85 6.41 36.96
C ARG A 130 19.56 5.02 37.52
N THR A 131 20.58 4.20 37.62
CA THR A 131 20.53 2.86 38.20
C THR A 131 21.55 2.77 39.34
N LYS A 132 21.49 1.71 40.13
CA LYS A 132 22.51 1.48 41.21
C LYS A 132 23.93 1.34 40.64
N ASP A 133 24.03 0.84 39.41
CA ASP A 133 25.32 0.57 38.73
C ASP A 133 25.78 1.74 37.85
N GLY A 134 25.09 2.91 37.91
CA GLY A 134 25.44 4.09 37.11
C GLY A 134 24.32 4.55 36.17
N LEU A 135 24.69 5.17 35.04
CA LEU A 135 23.74 5.70 34.05
C LEU A 135 23.56 4.75 32.89
N LYS A 136 22.29 4.52 32.50
CA LYS A 136 21.92 3.75 31.31
C LYS A 136 21.27 4.65 30.27
N LEU A 137 21.81 4.68 29.03
CA LEU A 137 21.17 5.33 27.90
C LEU A 137 19.94 4.54 27.48
N ILE A 138 18.79 5.20 27.40
CA ILE A 138 17.50 4.61 26.98
C ILE A 138 17.16 5.00 25.55
N ILE A 139 17.31 6.29 25.23
CA ILE A 139 17.01 6.86 23.90
C ILE A 139 18.15 7.83 23.58
N GLY A 140 18.83 7.62 22.47
CA GLY A 140 19.78 8.58 21.93
C GLY A 140 19.05 9.59 21.03
N PHE A 141 19.57 10.82 20.98
CA PHE A 141 19.10 11.86 20.08
C PHE A 141 20.09 12.07 18.94
N GLU A 142 19.71 11.62 17.75
CA GLU A 142 20.54 11.71 16.56
C GLU A 142 20.13 12.88 15.68
N ARG A 143 21.08 13.60 15.08
CA ARG A 143 20.81 14.67 14.11
C ARG A 143 20.46 14.12 12.74
N SER A 144 21.03 12.96 12.40
CA SER A 144 20.80 12.28 11.14
C SER A 144 20.85 10.77 11.33
N VAL A 145 20.04 10.04 10.55
CA VAL A 145 20.04 8.57 10.55
C VAL A 145 20.06 8.08 9.12
N THR A 146 21.04 7.23 8.78
CA THR A 146 21.17 6.64 7.45
C THR A 146 20.45 5.29 7.40
N TYR A 147 19.63 5.12 6.37
CA TYR A 147 18.84 3.93 6.11
C TYR A 147 19.34 3.19 4.89
N ARG A 148 19.33 1.87 4.96
CA ARG A 148 19.53 1.01 3.78
C ARG A 148 18.17 0.63 3.21
N PRO A 149 18.02 0.54 1.85
CA PRO A 149 16.77 0.12 1.24
C PRO A 149 16.45 -1.33 1.64
N ARG A 150 15.22 -1.57 2.09
CA ARG A 150 14.73 -2.89 2.52
C ARG A 150 13.45 -3.32 1.81
N PHE A 151 12.70 -2.35 1.28
CA PHE A 151 11.42 -2.60 0.66
C PHE A 151 11.46 -2.24 -0.83
N PRO A 152 11.74 -3.20 -1.74
CA PRO A 152 11.87 -2.95 -3.17
C PRO A 152 10.48 -2.78 -3.82
N PHE A 153 9.81 -1.67 -3.54
CA PHE A 153 8.43 -1.37 -3.94
C PHE A 153 8.21 -1.54 -5.44
N TYR A 154 9.03 -0.90 -6.27
CA TYR A 154 8.88 -0.91 -7.73
C TYR A 154 9.06 -2.31 -8.33
N VAL A 155 10.06 -3.05 -7.85
CA VAL A 155 10.32 -4.42 -8.31
C VAL A 155 9.18 -5.38 -7.96
N ILE A 156 8.59 -5.23 -6.76
CA ILE A 156 7.43 -6.02 -6.35
C ILE A 156 6.22 -5.66 -7.22
N ALA A 157 5.98 -4.36 -7.44
CA ALA A 157 4.87 -3.88 -8.25
C ALA A 157 4.93 -4.42 -9.67
N GLU A 158 6.07 -4.29 -10.32
CA GLU A 158 6.32 -4.74 -11.70
C GLU A 158 6.12 -6.25 -11.83
N LYS A 159 6.83 -7.05 -11.01
CA LYS A 159 6.74 -8.52 -11.06
C LYS A 159 5.31 -9.01 -10.84
N PHE A 160 4.64 -8.46 -9.85
CA PHE A 160 3.26 -8.86 -9.55
C PHE A 160 2.30 -8.48 -10.67
N SER A 161 2.38 -7.25 -11.16
CA SER A 161 1.50 -6.76 -12.23
C SER A 161 1.67 -7.59 -13.49
N ASN A 162 2.89 -7.85 -13.93
CA ASN A 162 3.17 -8.67 -15.11
C ASN A 162 2.67 -10.13 -14.95
N ALA A 163 2.74 -10.69 -13.75
CA ALA A 163 2.28 -12.05 -13.52
C ALA A 163 0.75 -12.21 -13.47
N VAL A 164 0.02 -11.13 -13.17
CA VAL A 164 -1.41 -11.21 -12.85
C VAL A 164 -2.28 -10.54 -13.90
N PHE A 165 -1.79 -9.51 -14.57
CA PHE A 165 -2.58 -8.66 -15.46
C PHE A 165 -3.27 -9.44 -16.60
N ASP A 166 -2.54 -10.28 -17.32
CA ASP A 166 -3.10 -11.01 -18.47
C ASP A 166 -4.29 -11.89 -18.09
N LYS A 167 -4.20 -12.57 -16.95
CA LYS A 167 -5.31 -13.40 -16.43
C LYS A 167 -6.52 -12.54 -16.05
N LYS A 168 -6.28 -11.37 -15.45
CA LYS A 168 -7.36 -10.44 -15.07
C LYS A 168 -8.00 -9.82 -16.31
N PHE A 169 -7.20 -9.51 -17.32
CA PHE A 169 -7.69 -8.96 -18.57
C PHE A 169 -8.52 -9.99 -19.34
N ALA A 170 -8.02 -11.22 -19.50
CA ALA A 170 -8.76 -12.30 -20.14
C ALA A 170 -10.08 -12.55 -19.46
N LYS A 171 -10.11 -12.61 -18.11
CA LYS A 171 -11.35 -12.78 -17.36
C LYS A 171 -12.32 -11.62 -17.59
N ALA A 172 -11.88 -10.38 -17.44
CA ALA A 172 -12.74 -9.22 -17.63
C ALA A 172 -13.30 -9.14 -19.05
N LEU A 173 -12.52 -9.52 -20.05
CA LEU A 173 -12.98 -9.56 -21.43
C LEU A 173 -14.02 -10.66 -21.65
N CYS A 174 -13.82 -11.86 -21.08
CA CYS A 174 -14.80 -12.94 -21.13
C CYS A 174 -16.13 -12.54 -20.46
N ASP A 175 -16.06 -11.91 -19.29
CA ASP A 175 -17.26 -11.46 -18.56
C ASP A 175 -18.07 -10.46 -19.43
N GLU A 176 -17.42 -9.50 -20.09
CA GLU A 176 -18.07 -8.55 -21.00
C GLU A 176 -18.68 -9.22 -22.26
N ILE A 177 -18.00 -10.23 -22.80
CA ILE A 177 -18.53 -10.99 -23.96
C ILE A 177 -19.79 -11.76 -23.55
N VAL A 178 -19.75 -12.42 -22.38
CA VAL A 178 -20.91 -13.18 -21.87
C VAL A 178 -22.09 -12.26 -21.63
N ASP A 179 -21.88 -11.09 -21.04
CA ASP A 179 -22.95 -10.13 -20.77
C ASP A 179 -23.53 -9.56 -22.09
N ALA A 180 -22.69 -9.28 -23.08
CA ALA A 180 -23.13 -8.85 -24.40
C ALA A 180 -23.96 -9.95 -25.14
N ILE A 181 -23.62 -11.22 -24.96
CA ILE A 181 -24.38 -12.33 -25.53
C ILE A 181 -25.76 -12.44 -24.86
N LYS A 182 -25.84 -12.27 -23.54
CA LYS A 182 -27.11 -12.28 -22.81
C LYS A 182 -28.02 -11.13 -23.25
N GLU A 183 -27.50 -9.90 -23.31
CA GLU A 183 -28.29 -8.77 -23.85
C GLU A 183 -28.81 -9.03 -25.26
N PHE A 184 -27.99 -9.64 -26.11
CA PHE A 184 -28.41 -10.00 -27.46
C PHE A 184 -29.49 -11.06 -27.44
N GLN A 185 -29.39 -12.10 -26.60
CA GLN A 185 -30.40 -13.14 -26.49
C GLN A 185 -31.76 -12.62 -25.97
N GLU A 186 -31.73 -11.70 -24.99
CA GLU A 186 -32.93 -11.04 -24.48
C GLU A 186 -33.63 -10.22 -25.56
N LEU A 187 -32.88 -9.39 -26.30
CA LEU A 187 -33.42 -8.57 -27.40
C LEU A 187 -34.02 -9.42 -28.54
N TYR A 188 -33.35 -10.53 -28.89
CA TYR A 188 -33.85 -11.40 -29.97
C TYR A 188 -34.94 -12.35 -29.54
N SER A 189 -35.01 -12.72 -28.26
CA SER A 189 -36.14 -13.54 -27.77
C SER A 189 -37.47 -12.80 -27.88
N ASP A 190 -37.49 -11.50 -27.58
CA ASP A 190 -38.71 -10.70 -27.69
C ASP A 190 -39.11 -10.42 -29.15
N GLU A 191 -38.15 -10.18 -30.06
CA GLU A 191 -38.41 -10.03 -31.49
C GLU A 191 -38.87 -11.35 -32.13
N LEU A 192 -38.25 -12.47 -31.79
CA LEU A 192 -38.65 -13.80 -32.27
C LEU A 192 -40.02 -14.18 -31.74
N TYR A 193 -40.34 -13.86 -30.49
CA TYR A 193 -41.67 -14.07 -29.92
C TYR A 193 -42.72 -13.21 -30.62
N TYR A 194 -42.42 -11.94 -30.91
CA TYR A 194 -43.29 -11.04 -31.64
C TYR A 194 -43.54 -11.50 -33.09
N ILE A 195 -42.50 -11.96 -33.79
CA ILE A 195 -42.59 -12.48 -35.15
C ILE A 195 -43.40 -13.82 -35.16
N ALA A 196 -43.10 -14.74 -34.23
CA ALA A 196 -43.81 -16.01 -34.10
C ALA A 196 -45.28 -15.81 -33.78
N SER A 197 -45.65 -14.88 -32.90
CA SER A 197 -47.03 -14.55 -32.56
C SER A 197 -47.83 -14.00 -33.74
N ARG A 198 -47.16 -13.28 -34.65
CA ARG A 198 -47.78 -12.76 -35.88
C ARG A 198 -48.00 -13.83 -36.95
N PHE A 199 -47.16 -14.87 -36.99
CA PHE A 199 -47.33 -15.99 -37.93
C PHE A 199 -48.31 -17.05 -37.44
N CYS A 200 -48.48 -17.26 -36.14
CA CYS A 200 -49.41 -18.22 -35.57
C CYS A 200 -50.86 -17.70 -35.50
N ASN A 201 -51.12 -16.41 -35.69
CA ASN A 201 -52.46 -15.81 -35.70
C ASN A 201 -53.00 -15.52 -37.12
N ARG A 202 -52.43 -16.16 -38.13
CA ARG A 202 -53.00 -16.24 -39.49
C ARG A 202 -53.39 -17.68 -39.79
#